data_a324bbb203cd900ae41f27c178ea7c97
#
_entry.id   a324bbb203cd900ae41f27c178ea7c97
#
_cell.length_a   1.000
_cell.length_b   1.000
_cell.length_c   1.000
_cell.angle_alpha   90.00
_cell.angle_beta   90.00
_cell.angle_gamma   90.00
#
_symmetry.space_group_name_H-M   'P 1'
#
loop_
_entity.id
_entity.type
_entity.pdbx_description
1 polymer ?
#
loop_
_entity_poly.entity_id
_entity_poly.type
_entity_poly.pdbx_seq_one_letter_code
_entity_poly.pdbx_strand_id
1 'polypeptide(L)'
;MDGEQTYQGYVYVLRLQDRCWYVGYSADPETRIASHFLGRGAQWTRVHPPIAVESLQPGDEKLENVVTIASMAKHGYKHVRGGRYLEVRMPCAPPPIMKAYAIKPPPPLLDEVEVETVGGHGV
;
A
#
# COMPACT_ATOMS: atom_id res chain seq x y z
N MET A 1 -16.22 28.64 -5.79
CA MET A 1 -15.89 28.32 -5.49
C MET A 1 -15.54 28.14 -5.09
N ASP A 2 -15.33 28.08 -4.94
CA ASP A 2 -14.89 27.68 -4.50
C ASP A 2 -14.51 27.37 -3.70
N GLY A 3 -14.59 28.12 -3.32
CA GLY A 3 -14.09 27.75 -2.06
C GLY A 3 -13.76 26.34 -1.91
N GLU A 4 -14.02 25.68 -2.83
CA GLU A 4 -13.75 24.31 -2.69
C GLU A 4 -12.28 24.07 -2.56
N GLN A 5 -11.98 23.02 -1.91
CA GLN A 5 -10.66 22.55 -1.67
C GLN A 5 -9.97 22.23 -2.97
N THR A 6 -8.80 22.78 -3.16
CA THR A 6 -8.01 22.50 -4.33
C THR A 6 -6.76 21.76 -3.92
N TYR A 7 -6.68 20.50 -4.24
CA TYR A 7 -5.50 19.72 -3.94
C TYR A 7 -4.50 19.85 -5.06
N GLN A 8 -3.22 19.82 -4.71
CA GLN A 8 -2.17 19.94 -5.71
C GLN A 8 -1.74 18.61 -6.25
N GLY A 9 -2.33 17.52 -5.77
CA GLY A 9 -1.95 16.22 -6.25
C GLY A 9 -2.98 15.16 -5.93
N TYR A 10 -2.56 13.93 -6.10
CA TYR A 10 -3.44 12.79 -6.01
C TYR A 10 -2.77 11.68 -5.23
N VAL A 11 -3.58 10.95 -4.48
CA VAL A 11 -3.14 9.73 -3.80
C VAL A 11 -3.66 8.55 -4.59
N TYR A 12 -2.77 7.62 -4.92
CA TYR A 12 -3.15 6.45 -5.69
C TYR A 12 -2.76 5.19 -4.92
N VAL A 13 -3.48 4.12 -5.19
CA VAL A 13 -3.17 2.81 -4.63
C VAL A 13 -2.99 1.87 -5.81
N LEU A 14 -1.86 1.20 -5.85
CA LEU A 14 -1.57 0.21 -6.87
C LEU A 14 -1.64 -1.18 -6.26
N ARG A 15 -2.32 -2.07 -6.97
CA ARG A 15 -2.28 -3.47 -6.62
C ARG A 15 -1.10 -4.10 -7.36
N LEU A 16 -0.29 -4.82 -6.61
CA LEU A 16 0.96 -5.37 -7.12
C LEU A 16 0.88 -6.90 -7.16
N GLN A 17 1.87 -7.51 -7.78
CA GLN A 17 2.04 -8.94 -7.70
C GLN A 17 2.34 -9.35 -6.27
N ASP A 18 2.21 -10.66 -5.99
CA ASP A 18 2.54 -11.24 -4.69
C ASP A 18 1.65 -10.73 -3.56
N ARG A 19 0.42 -10.32 -3.91
CA ARG A 19 -0.54 -9.80 -2.92
C ARG A 19 0.04 -8.62 -2.16
N CYS A 20 0.61 -7.71 -2.89
CA CYS A 20 1.21 -6.50 -2.31
C CYS A 20 0.52 -5.27 -2.86
N TRP A 21 0.71 -4.15 -2.18
CA TRP A 21 0.11 -2.87 -2.53
C TRP A 21 1.11 -1.76 -2.32
N TYR A 22 0.95 -0.71 -3.10
CA TYR A 22 1.75 0.49 -2.96
C TYR A 22 0.84 1.71 -2.97
N VAL A 23 1.04 2.59 -2.00
CA VAL A 23 0.29 3.84 -1.90
C VAL A 23 1.25 4.98 -2.21
N GLY A 24 0.88 5.83 -3.14
CA GLY A 24 1.74 6.93 -3.55
C GLY A 24 0.99 8.23 -3.67
N TYR A 25 1.77 9.30 -3.80
CA TYR A 25 1.25 10.65 -4.00
C TYR A 25 2.03 11.30 -5.13
N SER A 26 1.35 12.06 -5.98
CA SER A 26 2.01 12.79 -7.04
C SER A 26 1.13 13.92 -7.53
N ALA A 27 1.77 15.02 -7.88
CA ALA A 27 1.06 16.11 -8.58
C ALA A 27 0.76 15.72 -10.02
N ASP A 28 1.49 14.74 -10.54
CA ASP A 28 1.28 14.21 -11.88
C ASP A 28 1.15 12.69 -11.78
N PRO A 29 -0.02 12.21 -11.36
CA PRO A 29 -0.17 10.79 -11.09
C PRO A 29 -0.05 9.93 -12.33
N GLU A 30 -0.46 10.42 -13.48
CA GLU A 30 -0.40 9.65 -14.70
C GLU A 30 1.04 9.25 -15.02
N THR A 31 1.94 10.23 -15.01
CA THR A 31 3.35 9.97 -15.29
C THR A 31 3.98 9.12 -14.21
N ARG A 32 3.64 9.41 -12.96
CA ARG A 32 4.25 8.68 -11.84
C ARG A 32 3.81 7.23 -11.82
N ILE A 33 2.53 6.99 -12.04
CA ILE A 33 2.02 5.62 -12.07
C ILE A 33 2.65 4.86 -13.23
N ALA A 34 2.76 5.51 -14.40
CA ALA A 34 3.41 4.88 -15.54
C ALA A 34 4.85 4.48 -15.19
N SER A 35 5.57 5.31 -14.44
CA SER A 35 6.93 4.98 -14.07
C SER A 35 7.00 3.72 -13.20
N HIS A 36 6.02 3.51 -12.34
CA HIS A 36 5.97 2.30 -11.54
C HIS A 36 5.77 1.07 -12.43
N PHE A 37 4.87 1.16 -13.40
CA PHE A 37 4.61 0.05 -14.31
C PHE A 37 5.82 -0.26 -15.20
N LEU A 38 6.65 0.76 -15.45
CA LEU A 38 7.87 0.57 -16.26
C LEU A 38 9.06 0.11 -15.45
N GLY A 39 8.87 -0.14 -14.15
CA GLY A 39 9.96 -0.59 -13.31
C GLY A 39 10.92 0.49 -12.91
N ARG A 40 10.50 1.75 -12.96
CA ARG A 40 11.34 2.89 -12.63
C ARG A 40 10.88 3.64 -11.40
N GLY A 41 9.86 3.13 -10.74
CA GLY A 41 9.31 3.78 -9.58
C GLY A 41 9.98 3.36 -8.30
N ALA A 42 9.19 3.31 -7.22
CA ALA A 42 9.68 2.94 -5.91
C ALA A 42 10.24 1.52 -5.93
N GLN A 43 11.18 1.26 -5.03
CA GLN A 43 11.79 -0.06 -4.96
C GLN A 43 10.75 -1.14 -4.72
N TRP A 44 9.75 -0.86 -3.88
CA TRP A 44 8.70 -1.83 -3.59
C TRP A 44 7.96 -2.27 -4.86
N THR A 45 7.70 -1.32 -5.77
CA THR A 45 7.02 -1.64 -7.02
C THR A 45 7.92 -2.32 -8.03
N ARG A 46 9.22 -2.29 -7.82
CA ARG A 46 10.16 -3.05 -8.65
C ARG A 46 10.28 -4.48 -8.16
N VAL A 47 10.20 -4.68 -6.84
CA VAL A 47 10.23 -6.02 -6.26
C VAL A 47 8.91 -6.74 -6.51
N HIS A 48 7.82 -6.00 -6.42
CA HIS A 48 6.47 -6.53 -6.65
C HIS A 48 5.82 -5.70 -7.75
N PRO A 49 5.97 -6.09 -9.01
CA PRO A 49 5.50 -5.25 -10.11
C PRO A 49 4.00 -4.98 -10.08
N PRO A 50 3.59 -3.78 -10.49
CA PRO A 50 2.18 -3.42 -10.45
C PRO A 50 1.33 -4.25 -11.41
N ILE A 51 0.11 -4.49 -10.99
CA ILE A 51 -0.88 -5.19 -11.81
C ILE A 51 -1.96 -4.22 -12.26
N ALA A 52 -2.42 -3.35 -11.36
CA ALA A 52 -3.55 -2.47 -11.66
C ALA A 52 -3.55 -1.27 -10.74
N VAL A 53 -4.20 -0.21 -11.19
CA VAL A 53 -4.49 0.94 -10.34
C VAL A 53 -5.79 0.62 -9.61
N GLU A 54 -5.71 0.54 -8.29
CA GLU A 54 -6.87 0.18 -7.49
C GLU A 54 -7.70 1.42 -7.15
N SER A 55 -7.05 2.55 -6.87
CA SER A 55 -7.78 3.77 -6.60
C SER A 55 -6.92 4.99 -6.93
N LEU A 56 -7.58 6.10 -7.17
CA LEU A 56 -6.95 7.38 -7.47
C LEU A 56 -7.89 8.46 -6.98
N GLN A 57 -7.40 9.33 -6.10
CA GLN A 57 -8.24 10.38 -5.54
C GLN A 57 -7.42 11.62 -5.29
N PRO A 58 -8.04 12.81 -5.37
CA PRO A 58 -7.35 14.04 -5.00
C PRO A 58 -6.95 13.98 -3.53
N GLY A 59 -5.80 14.53 -3.22
CA GLY A 59 -5.34 14.52 -1.85
C GLY A 59 -3.94 15.08 -1.73
N ASP A 60 -3.41 14.99 -0.52
CA ASP A 60 -2.09 15.50 -0.22
C ASP A 60 -1.25 14.40 0.44
N GLU A 61 -0.05 14.77 0.87
CA GLU A 61 0.84 13.79 1.48
C GLU A 61 0.34 13.29 2.83
N LYS A 62 -0.49 14.07 3.51
CA LYS A 62 -1.10 13.58 4.74
C LYS A 62 -2.08 12.46 4.44
N LEU A 63 -2.86 12.63 3.38
CA LEU A 63 -3.78 11.58 2.97
C LEU A 63 -3.01 10.35 2.51
N GLU A 64 -1.88 10.52 1.85
CA GLU A 64 -1.05 9.40 1.45
C GLU A 64 -0.69 8.54 2.65
N ASN A 65 -0.27 9.17 3.75
CA ASN A 65 0.09 8.43 4.95
C ASN A 65 -1.13 7.76 5.58
N VAL A 66 -2.25 8.45 5.61
CA VAL A 66 -3.48 7.87 6.14
C VAL A 66 -3.90 6.64 5.35
N VAL A 67 -3.86 6.74 4.03
CA VAL A 67 -4.25 5.62 3.17
C VAL A 67 -3.25 4.47 3.31
N THR A 68 -1.97 4.78 3.46
CA THR A 68 -0.95 3.75 3.64
C THR A 68 -1.22 2.95 4.91
N ILE A 69 -1.47 3.66 6.03
CA ILE A 69 -1.75 2.98 7.29
C ILE A 69 -3.05 2.18 7.22
N ALA A 70 -4.07 2.75 6.60
CA ALA A 70 -5.35 2.04 6.44
C ALA A 70 -5.17 0.78 5.60
N SER A 71 -4.35 0.86 4.56
CA SER A 71 -4.07 -0.29 3.70
C SER A 71 -3.29 -1.36 4.45
N MET A 72 -2.34 -0.94 5.29
CA MET A 72 -1.59 -1.87 6.12
C MET A 72 -2.51 -2.58 7.12
N ALA A 73 -3.46 -1.85 7.69
CA ALA A 73 -4.41 -2.46 8.61
C ALA A 73 -5.31 -3.45 7.90
N LYS A 74 -5.63 -3.17 6.65
CA LYS A 74 -6.53 -4.02 5.87
C LYS A 74 -5.82 -5.26 5.33
N HIS A 75 -4.62 -5.09 4.79
CA HIS A 75 -3.93 -6.15 4.05
C HIS A 75 -2.76 -6.75 4.79
N GLY A 76 -2.35 -6.15 5.91
CA GLY A 76 -1.15 -6.57 6.62
C GLY A 76 0.02 -5.68 6.24
N TYR A 77 0.76 -5.22 7.28
CA TYR A 77 1.83 -4.26 7.02
C TYR A 77 2.94 -4.84 6.16
N LYS A 78 3.10 -6.16 6.14
CA LYS A 78 4.15 -6.77 5.34
C LYS A 78 3.89 -6.69 3.85
N HIS A 79 2.64 -6.40 3.47
CA HIS A 79 2.23 -6.41 2.08
C HIS A 79 2.03 -5.02 1.49
N VAL A 80 2.22 -3.97 2.30
CA VAL A 80 1.89 -2.61 1.88
C VAL A 80 3.08 -1.69 2.14
N ARG A 81 3.39 -0.86 1.17
CA ARG A 81 4.36 0.23 1.34
C ARG A 81 3.76 1.49 0.77
N GLY A 82 4.27 2.63 1.21
CA GLY A 82 3.82 3.92 0.71
C GLY A 82 4.08 5.01 1.73
N GLY A 83 3.75 6.25 1.35
CA GLY A 83 3.96 7.38 2.23
C GLY A 83 5.38 7.41 2.74
N ARG A 84 5.51 7.46 4.06
CA ARG A 84 6.83 7.46 4.68
C ARG A 84 7.36 6.05 4.94
N TYR A 85 6.62 5.01 4.58
CA TYR A 85 6.99 3.63 4.88
C TYR A 85 7.43 2.96 3.59
N LEU A 86 8.71 3.16 3.23
CA LEU A 86 9.21 2.76 1.91
C LEU A 86 10.22 1.62 1.95
N GLU A 87 10.66 1.21 3.14
CA GLU A 87 11.66 0.16 3.26
C GLU A 87 11.11 -1.17 2.78
N VAL A 88 11.84 -1.86 1.93
CA VAL A 88 11.40 -3.16 1.43
C VAL A 88 11.28 -4.14 2.57
N ARG A 89 12.25 -4.17 3.47
CA ARG A 89 12.17 -5.01 4.66
C ARG A 89 11.63 -4.19 5.81
N MET A 90 10.61 -4.71 6.45
CA MET A 90 9.99 -4.05 7.58
C MET A 90 9.72 -5.12 8.63
N PRO A 91 10.68 -5.35 9.54
CA PRO A 91 10.55 -6.46 10.48
C PRO A 91 9.45 -6.26 11.51
N CYS A 92 9.07 -5.00 11.78
CA CYS A 92 8.03 -4.69 12.75
C CYS A 92 7.00 -3.80 12.11
N ALA A 93 5.76 -3.90 12.57
CA ALA A 93 4.70 -3.01 12.12
C ALA A 93 5.02 -1.57 12.54
N PRO A 94 4.64 -0.57 11.74
CA PRO A 94 4.77 0.82 12.17
C PRO A 94 3.99 1.06 13.45
N PRO A 95 4.40 2.04 14.28
CA PRO A 95 3.74 2.27 15.55
C PRO A 95 2.21 2.43 15.46
N PRO A 96 1.64 3.15 14.49
CA PRO A 96 0.18 3.25 14.43
C PRO A 96 -0.48 1.89 14.23
N ILE A 97 0.15 0.99 13.49
CA ILE A 97 -0.40 -0.35 13.26
C ILE A 97 -0.26 -1.20 14.50
N MET A 98 0.89 -1.14 15.17
CA MET A 98 1.09 -1.88 16.40
C MET A 98 0.07 -1.47 17.45
N LYS A 99 -0.20 -0.18 17.55
CA LYS A 99 -1.19 0.31 18.51
C LYS A 99 -2.58 -0.22 18.17
N ALA A 100 -2.93 -0.25 16.89
CA ALA A 100 -4.22 -0.77 16.47
C ALA A 100 -4.32 -2.26 16.78
N TYR A 101 -3.25 -3.01 16.57
CA TYR A 101 -3.24 -4.43 16.87
C TYR A 101 -3.43 -4.71 18.35
N ALA A 102 -2.88 -3.86 19.21
CA ALA A 102 -3.01 -4.03 20.64
C ALA A 102 -4.46 -3.89 21.08
N ILE A 103 -5.23 -3.04 20.38
CA ILE A 103 -6.62 -2.81 20.71
C ILE A 103 -7.52 -3.83 20.05
N LYS A 104 -7.24 -4.10 18.79
CA LYS A 104 -8.07 -5.02 18.01
C LYS A 104 -7.15 -5.76 17.04
N PRO A 105 -6.66 -6.93 17.43
CA PRO A 105 -5.75 -7.68 16.58
C PRO A 105 -6.36 -7.95 15.22
N PRO A 106 -5.56 -7.99 14.17
CA PRO A 106 -6.06 -8.30 12.85
C PRO A 106 -6.51 -9.75 12.79
N PRO A 107 -7.38 -10.09 11.86
CA PRO A 107 -7.73 -11.49 11.66
C PRO A 107 -6.49 -12.25 11.22
N PRO A 108 -6.46 -13.55 11.47
CA PRO A 108 -5.36 -14.37 10.99
C PRO A 108 -5.21 -14.24 9.49
N LEU A 109 -3.97 -14.23 9.03
CA LEU A 109 -3.70 -14.13 7.60
C LEU A 109 -3.75 -15.53 7.01
N LEU A 110 -4.94 -16.01 6.82
CA LEU A 110 -5.14 -17.37 6.32
C LEU A 110 -4.52 -17.56 4.97
N ASP A 111 -4.52 -16.51 4.19
CA ASP A 111 -3.92 -16.55 2.89
C ASP A 111 -2.41 -16.70 2.94
N GLU A 112 -1.80 -16.39 4.07
CA GLU A 112 -0.39 -16.66 4.22
C GLU A 112 -0.14 -18.09 4.61
N VAL A 113 -1.13 -18.69 5.19
CA VAL A 113 -1.01 -20.04 5.70
C VAL A 113 -1.35 -21.03 4.62
N GLU A 114 -2.36 -20.70 3.93
CA GLU A 114 -2.77 -21.57 2.92
C GLU A 114 -1.90 -21.50 1.75
N VAL A 115 -1.56 -21.34 1.99
CA VAL A 115 -1.07 -21.30 1.14
C VAL A 115 -0.42 -22.04 1.01
N GLU A 116 -0.92 -22.24 1.63
CA GLU A 116 -0.76 -22.69 1.56
C GLU A 116 -0.83 -23.37 1.48
N THR A 117 -1.17 -23.74 1.77
CA THR A 117 -1.60 -24.37 1.71
C THR A 117 -1.85 -24.85 1.25
N VAL A 118 -1.83 -25.16 1.67
CA VAL A 118 -2.29 -25.52 1.37
C VAL A 118 -2.25 -25.69 0.74
N GLY A 119 -2.09 -26.02 0.86
CA GLY A 119 -2.08 -26.17 0.53
C GLY A 119 -1.71 -26.41 0.34
N GLY A 120 -1.49 -26.82 0.60
CA GLY A 120 -1.29 -26.92 0.81
C GLY A 120 -0.81 -27.07 1.09
N HIS A 121 -0.72 -27.47 1.50
CA HIS A 121 -0.55 -27.55 1.92
C HIS A 121 -0.61 -27.73 2.19
N GLY A 122 -0.57 -27.90 2.28
CA GLY A 122 -0.87 -28.05 2.70
C GLY A 122 -0.80 -28.37 2.71
N VAL A 123 -0.47 -28.72 3.07
CA VAL A 123 -0.71 -29.00 3.14
C VAL A 123 -0.84 -29.10 2.94
#